data_8a4cfb7affafa28eedafe8667de3a74c
#
_entry.id   8a4cfb7affafa28eedafe8667de3a74c
#
_cell.length_a   1.000
_cell.length_b   1.000
_cell.length_c   1.000
_cell.angle_alpha   90.00
_cell.angle_beta   90.00
_cell.angle_gamma   90.00
#
_symmetry.space_group_name_H-M   'P 1'
#
loop_
_entity.id
_entity.type
_entity.pdbx_description
1 polymer ?
#
loop_
_entity_poly.entity_id
_entity_poly.type
_entity_poly.pdbx_seq_one_letter_code
_entity_poly.pdbx_strand_id
1 'polypeptide(L)'
;ESCGDKGVERFKMSYEFGEWDNEIFVLDKVMEESYRILKPGGTLICFYDLWKIETLKNWIESAKFKQLRFIEWVKTNPVPINSKINYLTNSREIALTAIKGSKPTFHSQYDKGIYEFAICHERDRFHPTQKPLNLLQALITKHSNEGDTVLDCFAGSASCAVACYNTGRNFMGC
;
A
#
# COMPACT_ATOMS: atom_id res chain seq x y z
N GLU A 1 -48.30 1.53 15.78
CA GLU A 1 -47.77 1.95 14.45
C GLU A 1 -46.34 1.48 14.33
N SER A 2 -46.12 0.41 13.53
CA SER A 2 -44.82 -0.21 13.31
C SER A 2 -44.02 0.62 12.32
N CYS A 3 -42.90 1.18 12.79
CA CYS A 3 -41.93 1.81 11.94
C CYS A 3 -41.26 0.73 11.06
N GLY A 4 -41.59 0.70 9.76
CA GLY A 4 -41.07 -0.26 8.81
C GLY A 4 -39.58 -0.07 8.61
N ASP A 5 -38.85 -1.12 8.89
CA ASP A 5 -37.43 -1.27 8.62
C ASP A 5 -37.19 -1.24 7.09
N LYS A 6 -36.86 -0.06 6.55
CA LYS A 6 -36.40 0.06 5.18
C LYS A 6 -35.00 -0.54 5.13
N GLY A 7 -34.93 -1.82 4.80
CA GLY A 7 -33.68 -2.50 4.56
C GLY A 7 -32.83 -1.74 3.56
N VAL A 8 -31.73 -1.21 4.02
CA VAL A 8 -30.67 -0.68 3.14
C VAL A 8 -30.23 -1.84 2.28
N GLU A 9 -30.51 -1.81 0.98
CA GLU A 9 -29.96 -2.76 0.02
C GLU A 9 -28.41 -2.68 0.12
N ARG A 10 -27.86 -3.72 0.73
CA ARG A 10 -26.39 -3.84 0.84
C ARG A 10 -25.87 -4.17 -0.54
N PHE A 11 -25.12 -3.25 -1.11
CA PHE A 11 -24.31 -3.51 -2.28
C PHE A 11 -23.43 -4.74 -1.99
N LYS A 12 -23.74 -5.87 -2.65
CA LYS A 12 -22.78 -6.94 -2.81
C LYS A 12 -21.72 -6.42 -3.77
N MET A 13 -20.65 -5.87 -3.25
CA MET A 13 -19.46 -5.64 -4.05
C MET A 13 -18.75 -6.99 -4.23
N SER A 14 -19.07 -7.71 -5.29
CA SER A 14 -18.18 -8.72 -5.83
C SER A 14 -17.08 -7.96 -6.54
N TYR A 15 -15.91 -7.91 -5.95
CA TYR A 15 -14.72 -7.40 -6.63
C TYR A 15 -14.22 -8.50 -7.57
N GLU A 16 -14.69 -8.51 -8.79
CA GLU A 16 -13.98 -9.16 -9.88
C GLU A 16 -12.90 -8.19 -10.34
N PHE A 17 -11.68 -8.42 -9.91
CA PHE A 17 -10.53 -7.58 -10.25
C PHE A 17 -9.98 -7.83 -11.66
N GLY A 18 -10.71 -8.55 -12.51
CA GLY A 18 -10.33 -8.85 -13.89
C GLY A 18 -9.51 -10.14 -14.05
N GLU A 19 -9.17 -10.45 -15.29
CA GLU A 19 -8.46 -11.70 -15.64
C GLU A 19 -7.09 -11.83 -14.98
N TRP A 20 -6.42 -10.71 -14.70
CA TRP A 20 -5.10 -10.66 -14.05
C TRP A 20 -5.12 -11.14 -12.59
N ASP A 21 -6.28 -11.18 -11.94
CA ASP A 21 -6.43 -11.68 -10.56
C ASP A 21 -6.43 -13.22 -10.51
N ASN A 22 -6.66 -13.85 -11.64
CA ASN A 22 -6.65 -15.31 -11.81
C ASN A 22 -5.29 -15.85 -12.30
N GLU A 23 -4.40 -15.01 -12.79
CA GLU A 23 -3.05 -15.40 -13.13
C GLU A 23 -2.23 -15.56 -11.83
N ILE A 24 -1.45 -16.64 -11.76
CA ILE A 24 -0.45 -16.82 -10.70
C ILE A 24 0.60 -15.74 -10.90
N PHE A 25 0.35 -14.58 -10.30
CA PHE A 25 1.25 -13.46 -10.36
C PHE A 25 2.52 -13.82 -9.60
N VAL A 26 3.63 -13.91 -10.30
CA VAL A 26 4.91 -14.35 -9.76
C VAL A 26 5.58 -13.18 -9.04
N LEU A 27 5.02 -12.80 -7.87
CA LEU A 27 5.53 -11.69 -7.06
C LEU A 27 6.98 -11.89 -6.59
N ASP A 28 7.46 -13.12 -6.48
CA ASP A 28 8.86 -13.43 -6.23
C ASP A 28 9.78 -12.80 -7.28
N LYS A 29 9.44 -12.93 -8.57
CA LYS A 29 10.19 -12.28 -9.67
C LYS A 29 10.13 -10.76 -9.61
N VAL A 30 8.98 -10.20 -9.19
CA VAL A 30 8.88 -8.74 -8.99
C VAL A 30 9.84 -8.29 -7.88
N MET A 31 10.01 -9.06 -6.81
CA MET A 31 10.96 -8.74 -5.75
C MET A 31 12.41 -8.81 -6.27
N GLU A 32 12.75 -9.82 -7.07
CA GLU A 32 14.08 -9.95 -7.69
C GLU A 32 14.39 -8.78 -8.62
N GLU A 33 13.47 -8.43 -9.53
CA GLU A 33 13.63 -7.31 -10.45
C GLU A 33 13.67 -5.96 -9.72
N SER A 34 12.85 -5.79 -8.70
CA SER A 34 12.90 -4.61 -7.84
C SER A 34 14.26 -4.45 -7.18
N TYR A 35 14.83 -5.56 -6.67
CA TYR A 35 16.20 -5.53 -6.14
C TYR A 35 17.23 -5.19 -7.21
N ARG A 36 17.09 -5.73 -8.42
CA ARG A 36 18.03 -5.46 -9.52
C ARG A 36 18.10 -3.97 -9.86
N ILE A 37 16.94 -3.31 -10.02
CA ILE A 37 16.87 -1.92 -10.50
C ILE A 37 17.02 -0.88 -9.40
N LEU A 38 16.71 -1.21 -8.15
CA LEU A 38 16.79 -0.27 -7.05
C LEU A 38 18.23 0.17 -6.80
N LYS A 39 18.45 1.44 -6.52
CA LYS A 39 19.77 1.97 -6.14
C LYS A 39 20.19 1.41 -4.76
N PRO A 40 21.51 1.28 -4.46
CA PRO A 40 21.95 1.06 -3.10
C PRO A 40 21.41 2.13 -2.15
N GLY A 41 20.85 1.72 -1.03
CA GLY A 41 20.14 2.61 -0.08
C GLY A 41 18.69 2.89 -0.43
N GLY A 42 18.23 2.48 -1.61
CA GLY A 42 16.83 2.60 -1.99
C GLY A 42 15.94 1.63 -1.19
N THR A 43 14.69 2.03 -0.99
CA THR A 43 13.70 1.31 -0.18
C THR A 43 12.64 0.68 -1.07
N LEU A 44 12.35 -0.59 -0.83
CA LEU A 44 11.15 -1.28 -1.29
C LEU A 44 10.06 -1.10 -0.23
N ILE A 45 8.84 -0.77 -0.65
CA ILE A 45 7.63 -0.78 0.20
C ILE A 45 6.56 -1.57 -0.53
N CYS A 46 6.05 -2.64 0.10
CA CYS A 46 5.03 -3.49 -0.51
C CYS A 46 3.88 -3.71 0.47
N PHE A 47 2.70 -3.16 0.16
CA PHE A 47 1.46 -3.46 0.86
C PHE A 47 0.97 -4.85 0.45
N TYR A 48 0.61 -5.65 1.42
CA TYR A 48 0.21 -7.03 1.16
C TYR A 48 -0.83 -7.53 2.17
N ASP A 49 -1.43 -8.67 1.85
CA ASP A 49 -2.37 -9.34 2.74
C ASP A 49 -1.69 -9.76 4.04
N LEU A 50 -2.25 -9.32 5.16
CA LEU A 50 -1.75 -9.63 6.51
C LEU A 50 -1.59 -11.15 6.73
N TRP A 51 -2.53 -11.95 6.21
CA TRP A 51 -2.52 -13.40 6.37
C TRP A 51 -1.47 -14.11 5.52
N LYS A 52 -0.86 -13.40 4.57
CA LYS A 52 0.18 -13.91 3.67
C LYS A 52 1.52 -13.17 3.84
N ILE A 53 1.66 -12.41 4.91
CA ILE A 53 2.82 -11.52 5.10
C ILE A 53 4.14 -12.29 5.22
N GLU A 54 4.11 -13.50 5.75
CA GLU A 54 5.29 -14.38 5.81
C GLU A 54 5.78 -14.78 4.42
N THR A 55 4.87 -15.06 3.51
CA THR A 55 5.21 -15.37 2.11
C THR A 55 5.91 -14.19 1.46
N LEU A 56 5.36 -12.97 1.61
CA LEU A 56 6.00 -11.75 1.11
C LEU A 56 7.39 -11.56 1.72
N LYS A 57 7.53 -11.75 3.04
CA LYS A 57 8.82 -11.68 3.74
C LYS A 57 9.85 -12.61 3.09
N ASN A 58 9.47 -13.87 2.86
CA ASN A 58 10.38 -14.87 2.28
C ASN A 58 10.83 -14.48 0.87
N TRP A 59 9.95 -13.95 0.02
CA TRP A 59 10.31 -13.45 -1.31
C TRP A 59 11.27 -12.27 -1.23
N ILE A 60 11.03 -11.30 -0.34
CA ILE A 60 11.88 -10.14 -0.13
C ILE A 60 13.28 -10.57 0.34
N GLU A 61 13.36 -11.50 1.29
CA GLU A 61 14.64 -12.02 1.79
C GLU A 61 15.39 -12.82 0.72
N SER A 62 14.69 -13.64 -0.07
CA SER A 62 15.27 -14.38 -1.21
C SER A 62 15.83 -13.46 -2.26
N ALA A 63 15.19 -12.32 -2.51
CA ALA A 63 15.69 -11.26 -3.40
C ALA A 63 16.86 -10.46 -2.80
N LYS A 64 17.38 -10.83 -1.62
CA LYS A 64 18.55 -10.24 -0.93
C LYS A 64 18.33 -8.85 -0.31
N PHE A 65 17.11 -8.39 -0.20
CA PHE A 65 16.81 -7.19 0.58
C PHE A 65 17.18 -7.38 2.06
N LYS A 66 17.45 -6.28 2.75
CA LYS A 66 17.88 -6.25 4.15
C LYS A 66 16.98 -5.33 4.98
N GLN A 67 17.12 -5.44 6.32
CA GLN A 67 16.49 -4.56 7.30
C GLN A 67 14.97 -4.44 7.14
N LEU A 68 14.29 -5.59 7.02
CA LEU A 68 12.83 -5.62 6.91
C LEU A 68 12.19 -4.97 8.15
N ARG A 69 11.17 -4.15 7.92
CA ARG A 69 10.34 -3.52 8.93
C ARG A 69 8.88 -3.51 8.48
N PHE A 70 7.98 -3.35 9.45
CA PHE A 70 6.57 -3.17 9.18
C PHE A 70 6.23 -1.70 9.02
N ILE A 71 5.32 -1.43 8.10
CA ILE A 71 4.55 -0.20 8.01
C ILE A 71 3.09 -0.58 8.23
N GLU A 72 2.41 0.14 9.09
CA GLU A 72 1.00 -0.04 9.38
C GLU A 72 0.25 1.24 9.02
N TRP A 73 -0.74 1.11 8.12
CA TRP A 73 -1.70 2.18 7.90
C TRP A 73 -2.97 1.89 8.68
N VAL A 74 -3.27 2.76 9.65
CA VAL A 74 -4.49 2.75 10.45
C VAL A 74 -5.50 3.70 9.80
N LYS A 75 -6.64 3.16 9.38
CA LYS A 75 -7.74 3.92 8.78
C LYS A 75 -8.51 4.64 9.87
N THR A 76 -8.53 5.97 9.84
CA THR A 76 -9.24 6.77 10.86
C THR A 76 -10.76 6.77 10.65
N ASN A 77 -11.24 6.39 9.46
CA ASN A 77 -12.64 6.27 9.08
C ASN A 77 -12.94 4.90 8.43
N PRO A 78 -12.68 3.77 9.11
CA PRO A 78 -12.88 2.45 8.52
C PRO A 78 -14.37 2.20 8.23
N VAL A 79 -14.65 1.51 7.12
CA VAL A 79 -16.01 1.14 6.74
C VAL A 79 -16.24 -0.33 7.07
N PRO A 80 -17.33 -0.70 7.75
CA PRO A 80 -17.66 -2.08 8.08
C PRO A 80 -18.15 -2.83 6.82
N ILE A 81 -17.21 -3.29 6.00
CA ILE A 81 -17.50 -4.03 4.76
C ILE A 81 -17.77 -5.50 5.12
N ASN A 82 -18.81 -6.07 4.50
CA ASN A 82 -19.21 -7.49 4.66
C ASN A 82 -19.53 -7.94 6.10
N SER A 83 -19.78 -7.01 7.01
CA SER A 83 -20.22 -7.34 8.37
C SER A 83 -21.75 -7.41 8.42
N LYS A 84 -22.30 -8.59 8.74
CA LYS A 84 -23.74 -8.78 8.98
C LYS A 84 -24.16 -8.38 10.40
N ILE A 85 -23.20 -8.26 11.30
CA ILE A 85 -23.38 -7.93 12.71
C ILE A 85 -22.40 -6.81 13.07
N ASN A 86 -22.71 -6.09 14.14
CA ASN A 86 -21.79 -5.11 14.69
C ASN A 86 -20.62 -5.83 15.37
N TYR A 87 -19.49 -5.88 14.68
CA TYR A 87 -18.27 -6.54 15.13
C TYR A 87 -17.04 -5.72 14.71
N LEU A 88 -15.85 -6.26 14.89
CA LEU A 88 -14.59 -5.60 14.56
C LEU A 88 -14.53 -5.19 13.08
N THR A 89 -14.14 -3.97 12.84
CA THR A 89 -13.94 -3.42 11.50
C THR A 89 -12.48 -3.56 11.10
N ASN A 90 -12.22 -4.01 9.86
CA ASN A 90 -10.86 -4.06 9.32
C ASN A 90 -10.34 -2.64 9.06
N SER A 91 -9.67 -2.08 10.05
CA SER A 91 -9.16 -0.70 10.04
C SER A 91 -7.68 -0.59 9.69
N ARG A 92 -7.00 -1.69 9.35
CA ARG A 92 -5.56 -1.69 9.17
C ARG A 92 -5.15 -2.31 7.84
N GLU A 93 -4.10 -1.75 7.26
CA GLU A 93 -3.36 -2.36 6.16
C GLU A 93 -1.87 -2.35 6.52
N ILE A 94 -1.19 -3.42 6.13
CA ILE A 94 0.22 -3.63 6.45
C ILE A 94 1.04 -3.64 5.18
N ALA A 95 2.23 -3.03 5.26
CA ALA A 95 3.27 -3.18 4.27
C ALA A 95 4.56 -3.70 4.92
N LEU A 96 5.36 -4.42 4.15
CA LEU A 96 6.76 -4.62 4.47
C LEU A 96 7.60 -3.59 3.75
N THR A 97 8.55 -3.02 4.47
CA THR A 97 9.62 -2.21 3.91
C THR A 97 10.95 -2.94 4.07
N ALA A 98 11.81 -2.82 3.05
CA ALA A 98 13.14 -3.38 3.04
C ALA A 98 14.07 -2.52 2.20
N ILE A 99 15.36 -2.63 2.41
CA ILE A 99 16.35 -1.81 1.72
C ILE A 99 17.32 -2.64 0.90
N LYS A 100 17.83 -2.04 -0.18
CA LYS A 100 18.97 -2.58 -0.90
C LYS A 100 20.27 -2.09 -0.28
N GLY A 101 21.04 -3.01 0.30
CA GLY A 101 22.31 -2.68 0.97
C GLY A 101 22.12 -2.36 2.46
N SER A 102 22.92 -1.46 3.02
CA SER A 102 23.03 -1.25 4.46
C SER A 102 22.67 0.15 4.95
N LYS A 103 22.65 1.13 4.06
CA LYS A 103 22.43 2.55 4.42
C LYS A 103 21.19 3.07 3.67
N PRO A 104 20.01 3.07 4.31
CA PRO A 104 18.80 3.57 3.69
C PRO A 104 18.84 5.10 3.54
N THR A 105 18.21 5.61 2.47
CA THR A 105 17.73 6.99 2.45
C THR A 105 16.50 7.05 3.36
N PHE A 106 16.62 7.73 4.51
CA PHE A 106 15.53 7.82 5.47
C PHE A 106 15.56 9.14 6.24
N HIS A 107 14.49 9.92 6.12
CA HIS A 107 14.37 11.26 6.66
C HIS A 107 13.50 11.34 7.93
N SER A 108 13.65 10.38 8.83
CA SER A 108 12.99 10.38 10.12
C SER A 108 13.88 9.70 11.16
N GLN A 109 13.66 10.01 12.45
CA GLN A 109 14.33 9.34 13.56
C GLN A 109 13.30 8.63 14.41
N TYR A 110 13.61 7.38 14.82
CA TYR A 110 12.75 6.59 15.71
C TYR A 110 11.30 6.48 15.24
N ASP A 111 11.09 6.43 13.93
CA ASP A 111 9.76 6.30 13.33
C ASP A 111 9.13 4.97 13.72
N LYS A 112 7.91 5.03 14.21
CA LYS A 112 7.17 3.83 14.66
C LYS A 112 6.65 2.99 13.50
N GLY A 113 6.64 3.52 12.26
CA GLY A 113 6.06 2.86 11.09
C GLY A 113 4.53 2.83 11.11
N ILE A 114 3.88 3.62 11.96
CA ILE A 114 2.42 3.69 12.09
C ILE A 114 1.94 5.00 11.48
N TYR A 115 0.99 4.91 10.56
CA TYR A 115 0.44 6.03 9.82
C TYR A 115 -1.09 6.05 9.96
N GLU A 116 -1.63 7.13 10.50
CA GLU A 116 -3.07 7.31 10.73
C GLU A 116 -3.64 8.27 9.67
N PHE A 117 -4.34 7.72 8.69
CA PHE A 117 -4.97 8.50 7.62
C PHE A 117 -6.35 7.94 7.28
N ALA A 118 -7.26 8.83 6.91
CA ALA A 118 -8.55 8.44 6.39
C ALA A 118 -8.44 7.74 5.03
N ILE A 119 -9.35 6.83 4.73
CA ILE A 119 -9.56 6.34 3.38
C ILE A 119 -10.04 7.48 2.47
N CYS A 120 -9.75 7.40 1.17
CA CYS A 120 -10.28 8.37 0.21
C CYS A 120 -11.81 8.36 0.20
N HIS A 121 -12.44 9.54 0.11
CA HIS A 121 -13.88 9.63 -0.05
C HIS A 121 -14.31 9.05 -1.40
N GLU A 122 -15.53 8.47 -1.46
CA GLU A 122 -16.07 7.84 -2.68
C GLU A 122 -16.07 8.78 -3.91
N ARG A 123 -16.29 10.09 -3.69
CA ARG A 123 -16.28 11.10 -4.76
C ARG A 123 -14.92 11.34 -5.39
N ASP A 124 -13.84 11.08 -4.63
CA ASP A 124 -12.45 11.31 -5.04
C ASP A 124 -11.72 10.00 -5.32
N ARG A 125 -12.47 8.89 -5.35
CA ARG A 125 -11.94 7.56 -5.46
C ARG A 125 -12.11 7.03 -6.87
N PHE A 126 -11.00 6.89 -7.56
CA PHE A 126 -10.97 6.32 -8.92
C PHE A 126 -10.78 4.79 -8.91
N HIS A 127 -10.36 4.21 -7.79
CA HIS A 127 -10.14 2.78 -7.66
C HIS A 127 -10.51 2.28 -6.24
N PRO A 128 -11.13 1.09 -6.09
CA PRO A 128 -11.57 0.57 -4.79
C PRO A 128 -10.46 0.47 -3.73
N THR A 129 -9.25 0.14 -4.14
CA THR A 129 -8.08 -0.04 -3.25
C THR A 129 -7.12 1.15 -3.24
N GLN A 130 -7.56 2.32 -3.72
CA GLN A 130 -6.74 3.53 -3.77
C GLN A 130 -6.21 3.90 -2.39
N LYS A 131 -4.89 4.09 -2.30
CA LYS A 131 -4.24 4.58 -1.09
C LYS A 131 -4.42 6.09 -0.96
N PRO A 132 -4.57 6.62 0.27
CA PRO A 132 -4.66 8.06 0.49
C PRO A 132 -3.40 8.78 0.05
N LEU A 133 -3.58 9.92 -0.60
CA LEU A 133 -2.47 10.73 -1.09
C LEU A 133 -1.49 11.12 0.04
N ASN A 134 -2.02 11.51 1.20
CA ASN A 134 -1.21 11.89 2.36
C ASN A 134 -0.33 10.75 2.88
N LEU A 135 -0.82 9.51 2.85
CA LEU A 135 -0.03 8.34 3.20
C LEU A 135 1.14 8.15 2.22
N LEU A 136 0.86 8.22 0.91
CA LEU A 136 1.89 8.05 -0.11
C LEU A 136 2.93 9.17 -0.04
N GLN A 137 2.51 10.43 0.13
CA GLN A 137 3.43 11.55 0.30
C GLN A 137 4.32 11.38 1.53
N ALA A 138 3.77 10.95 2.66
CA ALA A 138 4.54 10.70 3.88
C ALA A 138 5.60 9.61 3.66
N LEU A 139 5.23 8.50 3.01
CA LEU A 139 6.15 7.41 2.71
C LEU A 139 7.24 7.85 1.72
N ILE A 140 6.86 8.49 0.62
CA ILE A 140 7.79 8.96 -0.41
C ILE A 140 8.79 9.96 0.18
N THR A 141 8.32 10.94 0.94
CA THR A 141 9.20 11.96 1.55
C THR A 141 10.19 11.37 2.53
N LYS A 142 9.78 10.36 3.31
CA LYS A 142 10.67 9.73 4.29
C LYS A 142 11.71 8.81 3.65
N HIS A 143 11.39 8.16 2.54
CA HIS A 143 12.21 7.11 1.95
C HIS A 143 12.94 7.51 0.65
N SER A 144 12.86 8.77 0.24
CA SER A 144 13.54 9.28 -0.95
C SER A 144 13.97 10.74 -0.78
N ASN A 145 14.93 11.16 -1.60
CA ASN A 145 15.28 12.57 -1.75
C ASN A 145 14.43 13.24 -2.83
N GLU A 146 14.35 14.57 -2.78
CA GLU A 146 13.82 15.35 -3.89
C GLU A 146 14.64 15.07 -5.16
N GLY A 147 13.96 14.91 -6.31
CA GLY A 147 14.57 14.52 -7.58
C GLY A 147 14.81 13.01 -7.76
N ASP A 148 14.68 12.19 -6.72
CA ASP A 148 14.74 10.73 -6.88
C ASP A 148 13.56 10.20 -7.70
N THR A 149 13.73 9.04 -8.32
CA THR A 149 12.68 8.34 -9.07
C THR A 149 12.01 7.29 -8.18
N VAL A 150 10.69 7.35 -8.09
CA VAL A 150 9.83 6.36 -7.45
C VAL A 150 9.18 5.50 -8.53
N LEU A 151 9.32 4.19 -8.41
CA LEU A 151 8.67 3.22 -9.28
C LEU A 151 7.44 2.61 -8.59
N ASP A 152 6.31 2.60 -9.29
CA ASP A 152 5.11 1.87 -8.90
C ASP A 152 4.68 0.94 -10.05
N CYS A 153 4.93 -0.35 -9.89
CA CYS A 153 4.59 -1.37 -10.89
C CYS A 153 3.09 -1.72 -10.90
N PHE A 154 2.32 -1.16 -9.97
CA PHE A 154 0.89 -1.41 -9.79
C PHE A 154 0.13 -0.10 -9.60
N ALA A 155 0.40 0.85 -10.46
CA ALA A 155 0.00 2.25 -10.29
C ALA A 155 -1.52 2.49 -10.11
N GLY A 156 -2.36 1.60 -10.65
CA GLY A 156 -3.82 1.65 -10.49
C GLY A 156 -4.40 3.03 -10.76
N SER A 157 -4.85 3.73 -9.72
CA SER A 157 -5.39 5.11 -9.82
C SER A 157 -4.32 6.20 -10.01
N ALA A 158 -3.06 5.82 -10.16
CA ALA A 158 -1.91 6.74 -10.25
C ALA A 158 -1.74 7.70 -9.04
N SER A 159 -2.29 7.37 -7.88
CA SER A 159 -2.13 8.18 -6.67
C SER A 159 -0.65 8.37 -6.29
N CYS A 160 0.18 7.37 -6.57
CA CYS A 160 1.63 7.45 -6.37
C CYS A 160 2.28 8.52 -7.28
N ALA A 161 1.84 8.63 -8.54
CA ALA A 161 2.32 9.66 -9.46
C ALA A 161 2.01 11.07 -8.95
N VAL A 162 0.77 11.29 -8.46
CA VAL A 162 0.36 12.57 -7.86
C VAL A 162 1.18 12.87 -6.60
N ALA A 163 1.42 11.85 -5.76
CA ALA A 163 2.25 12.02 -4.57
C ALA A 163 3.70 12.39 -4.92
N CYS A 164 4.28 11.79 -5.94
CA CYS A 164 5.62 12.12 -6.44
C CYS A 164 5.68 13.56 -6.96
N TYR A 165 4.71 13.97 -7.78
CA TYR A 165 4.63 15.34 -8.29
C TYR A 165 4.58 16.35 -7.14
N ASN A 166 3.71 16.15 -6.16
CA ASN A 166 3.54 17.06 -5.02
C ASN A 166 4.77 17.13 -4.11
N THR A 167 5.64 16.13 -4.16
CA THR A 167 6.82 16.04 -3.29
C THR A 167 8.14 16.25 -4.04
N GLY A 168 8.09 16.65 -5.33
CA GLY A 168 9.28 16.91 -6.14
C GLY A 168 10.07 15.65 -6.51
N ARG A 169 9.40 14.49 -6.61
CA ARG A 169 10.01 13.23 -7.06
C ARG A 169 9.59 12.91 -8.49
N ASN A 170 10.46 12.23 -9.20
CA ASN A 170 10.11 11.66 -10.50
C ASN A 170 9.29 10.40 -10.30
N PHE A 171 8.34 10.14 -11.20
CA PHE A 171 7.51 8.95 -11.18
C PHE A 171 7.77 8.08 -12.40
N MET A 172 7.76 6.77 -12.18
CA MET A 172 7.71 5.75 -13.22
C MET A 172 6.70 4.69 -12.78
N GLY A 173 5.80 4.27 -13.65
CA GLY A 173 4.79 3.27 -13.30
C GLY A 173 4.04 2.71 -14.51
N CYS A 174 3.34 1.60 -14.30
CA CYS A 174 2.48 0.91 -15.28
C CYS A 174 1.22 0.35 -14.58
#